data_9851e1831370e6ad48dc2254a96397b8
#
_entry.id   9851e1831370e6ad48dc2254a96397b8
#
_cell.length_a   1.000
_cell.length_b   1.000
_cell.length_c   1.000
_cell.angle_alpha   90.00
_cell.angle_beta   90.00
_cell.angle_gamma   90.00
#
_symmetry.space_group_name_H-M   'P 1'
#
loop_
_entity.id
_entity.type
_entity.pdbx_description
1 polymer ?
#
loop_
_entity_poly.entity_id
_entity_poly.type
_entity_poly.pdbx_seq_one_letter_code
_entity_poly.pdbx_strand_id
1 'polypeptide(L)'
;MFSDFHSDFLTACGGDLTATYYNNNIITAVFRGKRSFSEAYEISKKARLLAYEDAGYPDLDVDKLIVSAPLYVGLTWNGENRFGFGCNFAEGLKEEGKAFIKRLNAGGIAVDCAHISKGGFKDVIELADTVVDSHTCFSAVHKHKRNLEEWQIKELVLRGGLIGVTCCGYFMTDGKHCKISDFIRQIDYFVQKFGADNLAVGTDFYGCDFTVGNILGYEDLYGKTAFELEKLGYLKADIDKILSNNLRVFTEKKRNMRLPVDKIRK
;
A
#
# COMPACT_ATOMS: atom_id res chain seq x y z
N MET A 1 7.16 15.67 -10.53
CA MET A 1 6.36 15.29 -9.36
C MET A 1 6.06 13.79 -9.46
N PHE A 2 6.23 13.04 -8.41
CA PHE A 2 5.98 11.59 -8.36
C PHE A 2 5.01 11.26 -7.23
N SER A 3 4.55 10.01 -7.17
CA SER A 3 3.63 9.54 -6.14
C SER A 3 4.10 8.21 -5.59
N ASP A 4 4.06 8.02 -4.26
CA ASP A 4 4.42 6.79 -3.57
C ASP A 4 3.26 6.31 -2.70
N PHE A 5 2.83 5.06 -2.93
CA PHE A 5 1.66 4.50 -2.27
C PHE A 5 1.96 4.05 -0.83
N HIS A 6 3.21 3.73 -0.50
CA HIS A 6 3.59 3.26 0.83
C HIS A 6 5.02 3.63 1.20
N SER A 7 5.17 4.28 2.35
CA SER A 7 6.46 4.59 2.95
C SER A 7 6.35 4.58 4.48
N ASP A 8 7.27 3.90 5.16
CA ASP A 8 7.34 3.80 6.63
C ASP A 8 8.15 4.92 7.30
N PHE A 9 8.41 5.99 6.61
CA PHE A 9 9.27 7.09 7.07
C PHE A 9 8.95 7.55 8.49
N LEU A 10 7.67 7.79 8.80
CA LEU A 10 7.27 8.30 10.12
C LEU A 10 7.54 7.31 11.25
N THR A 11 7.37 6.01 10.98
CA THR A 11 7.60 4.96 11.98
C THR A 11 9.06 4.58 12.13
N ALA A 12 9.84 4.69 11.08
CA ALA A 12 11.26 4.37 11.09
C ALA A 12 12.13 5.53 11.57
N CYS A 13 11.85 6.75 11.13
CA CYS A 13 12.69 7.93 11.42
C CYS A 13 12.18 8.76 12.59
N GLY A 14 10.90 8.69 12.94
CA GLY A 14 10.30 9.41 14.09
C GLY A 14 10.30 10.94 13.97
N GLY A 15 10.86 11.48 12.88
CA GLY A 15 11.02 12.90 12.62
C GLY A 15 9.83 13.56 11.93
N ASP A 16 9.99 14.83 11.58
CA ASP A 16 9.02 15.55 10.77
C ASP A 16 9.24 15.27 9.29
N LEU A 17 8.16 15.39 8.48
CA LEU A 17 8.23 15.19 7.04
C LEU A 17 9.19 16.21 6.39
N THR A 18 9.99 15.72 5.43
CA THR A 18 10.90 16.56 4.65
C THR A 18 10.19 17.23 3.48
N ALA A 19 10.90 18.16 2.79
CA ALA A 19 10.38 18.80 1.59
C ALA A 19 9.93 17.79 0.50
N THR A 20 10.59 16.64 0.38
CA THR A 20 10.20 15.56 -0.55
C THR A 20 8.75 15.12 -0.31
N TYR A 21 8.34 14.93 0.95
CA TYR A 21 6.97 14.52 1.29
C TYR A 21 5.94 15.62 1.06
N TYR A 22 6.32 16.89 1.22
CA TYR A 22 5.42 18.02 0.96
C TYR A 22 5.24 18.30 -0.53
N ASN A 23 6.29 18.13 -1.32
CA ASN A 23 6.30 18.45 -2.74
C ASN A 23 5.76 17.31 -3.64
N ASN A 24 5.65 16.10 -3.11
CA ASN A 24 5.19 14.92 -3.85
C ASN A 24 3.98 14.27 -3.16
N ASN A 25 3.33 13.32 -3.84
CA ASN A 25 2.15 12.61 -3.32
C ASN A 25 2.59 11.28 -2.68
N ILE A 26 3.20 11.36 -1.49
CA ILE A 26 3.72 10.20 -0.75
C ILE A 26 2.80 9.90 0.42
N ILE A 27 2.25 8.68 0.48
CA ILE A 27 1.48 8.19 1.61
C ILE A 27 2.46 7.63 2.64
N THR A 28 2.35 8.13 3.86
CA THR A 28 3.12 7.62 5.00
C THR A 28 2.26 6.67 5.82
N ALA A 29 2.70 5.43 5.91
CA ALA A 29 2.06 4.42 6.74
C ALA A 29 2.59 4.51 8.17
N VAL A 30 1.69 4.32 9.13
CA VAL A 30 2.05 4.11 10.53
C VAL A 30 1.98 2.61 10.80
N PHE A 31 3.15 1.98 10.88
CA PHE A 31 3.28 0.56 11.17
C PHE A 31 3.15 0.28 12.66
N ARG A 32 2.33 -0.68 13.04
CA ARG A 32 2.09 -1.06 14.43
C ARG A 32 3.36 -1.50 15.15
N GLY A 33 4.02 -2.54 14.66
CA GLY A 33 5.15 -3.14 15.34
C GLY A 33 4.81 -3.52 16.80
N LYS A 34 5.54 -2.93 17.75
CA LYS A 34 5.32 -3.10 19.21
C LYS A 34 4.62 -1.90 19.86
N ARG A 35 4.12 -0.93 19.07
CA ARG A 35 3.51 0.30 19.57
C ARG A 35 2.08 0.07 20.05
N SER A 36 1.65 0.86 21.02
CA SER A 36 0.25 1.06 21.36
C SER A 36 -0.45 1.89 20.26
N PHE A 37 -1.79 1.84 20.22
CA PHE A 37 -2.55 2.71 19.32
C PHE A 37 -2.37 4.20 19.68
N SER A 38 -2.26 4.50 20.96
CA SER A 38 -2.02 5.87 21.41
C SER A 38 -0.72 6.45 20.83
N GLU A 39 0.38 5.71 20.86
CA GLU A 39 1.65 6.12 20.26
C GLU A 39 1.55 6.25 18.74
N ALA A 40 0.90 5.29 18.07
CA ALA A 40 0.66 5.32 16.64
C ALA A 40 -0.20 6.52 16.22
N TYR A 41 -1.21 6.85 17.02
CA TYR A 41 -2.08 8.01 16.79
C TYR A 41 -1.32 9.34 16.91
N GLU A 42 -0.39 9.48 17.87
CA GLU A 42 0.46 10.68 17.95
C GLU A 42 1.39 10.81 16.73
N ILE A 43 1.97 9.70 16.27
CA ILE A 43 2.79 9.67 15.03
C ILE A 43 1.94 10.06 13.82
N SER A 44 0.70 9.58 13.73
CA SER A 44 -0.21 9.83 12.60
C SER A 44 -0.52 11.31 12.37
N LYS A 45 -0.50 12.13 13.43
CA LYS A 45 -0.72 13.58 13.34
C LYS A 45 0.33 14.31 12.49
N LYS A 46 1.51 13.71 12.30
CA LYS A 46 2.58 14.26 11.46
C LYS A 46 2.37 13.94 9.97
N ALA A 47 1.49 12.99 9.63
CA ALA A 47 1.27 12.57 8.26
C ALA A 47 0.50 13.62 7.46
N ARG A 48 0.98 13.93 6.25
CA ARG A 48 0.21 14.73 5.28
C ARG A 48 -0.80 13.86 4.52
N LEU A 49 -0.40 12.64 4.16
CA LEU A 49 -1.22 11.58 3.58
C LEU A 49 -1.00 10.36 4.46
N LEU A 50 -2.02 9.99 5.22
CA LEU A 50 -1.94 8.97 6.25
C LEU A 50 -2.43 7.62 5.76
N ALA A 51 -1.75 6.56 6.19
CA ALA A 51 -2.24 5.18 6.21
C ALA A 51 -1.85 4.49 7.52
N TYR A 52 -2.49 3.36 7.81
CA TYR A 52 -2.06 2.46 8.88
C TYR A 52 -1.72 1.10 8.30
N GLU A 53 -0.62 0.53 8.77
CA GLU A 53 -0.22 -0.84 8.50
C GLU A 53 -0.31 -1.67 9.78
N ASP A 54 -0.96 -2.86 9.69
CA ASP A 54 -1.23 -3.72 10.84
C ASP A 54 -2.04 -3.00 11.94
N ALA A 55 -3.31 -2.73 11.65
CA ALA A 55 -4.21 -2.06 12.61
C ALA A 55 -4.61 -2.92 13.82
N GLY A 56 -4.03 -4.10 14.01
CA GLY A 56 -4.33 -5.05 15.09
C GLY A 56 -3.85 -4.61 16.47
N TYR A 57 -3.90 -3.33 16.82
CA TYR A 57 -3.54 -2.82 18.15
C TYR A 57 -4.47 -3.39 19.23
N PRO A 58 -3.94 -3.90 20.36
CA PRO A 58 -4.78 -4.37 21.47
C PRO A 58 -5.68 -3.27 22.05
N ASP A 59 -5.18 -2.03 22.08
CA ASP A 59 -5.83 -0.83 22.60
C ASP A 59 -6.44 0.06 21.50
N LEU A 60 -6.80 -0.51 20.34
CA LEU A 60 -7.33 0.24 19.22
C LEU A 60 -8.61 1.00 19.58
N ASP A 61 -8.58 2.31 19.41
CA ASP A 61 -9.74 3.18 19.37
C ASP A 61 -10.16 3.39 17.91
N VAL A 62 -11.17 2.64 17.46
CA VAL A 62 -11.63 2.65 16.07
C VAL A 62 -12.13 4.03 15.66
N ASP A 63 -12.79 4.76 16.56
CA ASP A 63 -13.32 6.09 16.25
C ASP A 63 -12.19 7.11 16.04
N LYS A 64 -11.16 7.07 16.87
CA LYS A 64 -9.97 7.92 16.66
C LYS A 64 -9.24 7.57 15.37
N LEU A 65 -9.11 6.26 15.03
CA LEU A 65 -8.52 5.85 13.77
C LEU A 65 -9.30 6.43 12.59
N ILE A 66 -10.64 6.29 12.59
CA ILE A 66 -11.51 6.83 11.52
C ILE A 66 -11.40 8.35 11.45
N VAL A 67 -11.41 9.04 12.59
CA VAL A 67 -11.28 10.52 12.67
C VAL A 67 -9.93 10.99 12.16
N SER A 68 -8.85 10.22 12.31
CA SER A 68 -7.54 10.55 11.72
C SER A 68 -7.54 10.50 10.19
N ALA A 69 -8.62 9.97 9.61
CA ALA A 69 -8.92 9.96 8.19
C ALA A 69 -7.78 9.36 7.32
N PRO A 70 -7.34 8.12 7.56
CA PRO A 70 -6.36 7.47 6.70
C PRO A 70 -6.93 7.22 5.31
N LEU A 71 -6.07 7.16 4.29
CA LEU A 71 -6.46 6.83 2.93
C LEU A 71 -6.76 5.34 2.79
N TYR A 72 -6.00 4.52 3.50
CA TYR A 72 -6.22 3.08 3.62
C TYR A 72 -5.76 2.55 4.98
N VAL A 73 -6.21 1.34 5.30
CA VAL A 73 -5.83 0.60 6.52
C VAL A 73 -5.56 -0.86 6.15
N GLY A 74 -4.35 -1.34 6.46
CA GLY A 74 -3.99 -2.76 6.48
C GLY A 74 -4.42 -3.40 7.80
N LEU A 75 -5.12 -4.54 7.72
CA LEU A 75 -5.65 -5.21 8.91
C LEU A 75 -4.59 -6.00 9.66
N THR A 76 -3.67 -6.63 8.93
CA THR A 76 -2.64 -7.53 9.47
C THR A 76 -1.27 -7.19 8.89
N TRP A 77 -0.23 -7.59 9.61
CA TRP A 77 1.09 -7.80 9.01
C TRP A 77 1.26 -9.28 8.66
N ASN A 78 2.48 -9.83 8.70
CA ASN A 78 2.76 -11.21 8.29
C ASN A 78 2.22 -12.28 9.23
N GLY A 79 1.91 -11.92 10.48
CA GLY A 79 1.45 -12.79 11.54
C GLY A 79 -0.07 -12.77 11.77
N GLU A 80 -0.50 -13.45 12.83
CA GLU A 80 -1.85 -13.38 13.36
C GLU A 80 -2.01 -12.16 14.27
N ASN A 81 -3.20 -11.53 14.22
CA ASN A 81 -3.63 -10.53 15.17
C ASN A 81 -5.14 -10.68 15.50
N ARG A 82 -5.73 -9.68 16.17
CA ARG A 82 -7.16 -9.69 16.54
C ARG A 82 -8.11 -9.71 15.33
N PHE A 83 -7.70 -9.20 14.17
CA PHE A 83 -8.54 -9.10 12.98
C PHE A 83 -8.45 -10.30 12.05
N GLY A 84 -7.34 -11.02 12.06
CA GLY A 84 -7.13 -12.13 11.14
C GLY A 84 -5.68 -12.57 11.04
N PHE A 85 -5.32 -13.05 9.87
CA PHE A 85 -4.07 -13.72 9.59
C PHE A 85 -3.34 -13.07 8.44
N GLY A 86 -2.02 -12.92 8.58
CA GLY A 86 -1.14 -12.42 7.54
C GLY A 86 -0.65 -13.51 6.59
N CYS A 87 0.22 -13.15 5.68
CA CYS A 87 0.69 -13.99 4.56
C CYS A 87 1.43 -15.29 4.96
N ASN A 88 1.75 -15.46 6.25
CA ASN A 88 2.31 -16.71 6.77
C ASN A 88 1.24 -17.80 6.97
N PHE A 89 -0.03 -17.50 6.80
CA PHE A 89 -1.20 -18.31 7.10
C PHE A 89 -2.11 -18.43 5.87
N ALA A 90 -3.09 -19.34 5.94
CA ALA A 90 -4.08 -19.51 4.87
C ALA A 90 -5.49 -19.05 5.28
N GLU A 91 -5.71 -18.90 6.58
CA GLU A 91 -7.03 -18.64 7.20
C GLU A 91 -7.58 -17.27 6.81
N GLY A 92 -8.90 -17.13 6.91
CA GLY A 92 -9.65 -15.91 6.65
C GLY A 92 -9.61 -14.91 7.81
N LEU A 93 -10.43 -13.87 7.71
CA LEU A 93 -10.60 -12.89 8.76
C LEU A 93 -11.37 -13.47 9.95
N LYS A 94 -11.03 -13.01 11.13
CA LYS A 94 -11.84 -13.21 12.33
C LYS A 94 -13.09 -12.33 12.29
N GLU A 95 -14.10 -12.65 13.08
CA GLU A 95 -15.34 -11.87 13.12
C GLU A 95 -15.09 -10.38 13.47
N GLU A 96 -14.11 -10.12 14.33
CA GLU A 96 -13.72 -8.75 14.67
C GLU A 96 -13.12 -8.01 13.45
N GLY A 97 -12.35 -8.69 12.59
CA GLY A 97 -11.84 -8.11 11.35
C GLY A 97 -12.95 -7.79 10.36
N LYS A 98 -13.94 -8.68 10.21
CA LYS A 98 -15.11 -8.44 9.36
C LYS A 98 -15.95 -7.26 9.87
N ALA A 99 -16.14 -7.17 11.18
CA ALA A 99 -16.82 -6.04 11.80
C ALA A 99 -16.04 -4.72 11.60
N PHE A 100 -14.70 -4.77 11.68
CA PHE A 100 -13.85 -3.60 11.46
C PHE A 100 -13.93 -3.09 10.01
N ILE A 101 -13.98 -3.97 9.00
CA ILE A 101 -14.19 -3.57 7.61
C ILE A 101 -15.47 -2.74 7.45
N LYS A 102 -16.58 -3.14 8.08
CA LYS A 102 -17.83 -2.37 8.03
C LYS A 102 -17.66 -0.93 8.57
N ARG A 103 -16.84 -0.78 9.61
CA ARG A 103 -16.51 0.56 10.16
C ARG A 103 -15.64 1.37 9.19
N LEU A 104 -14.66 0.75 8.53
CA LEU A 104 -13.82 1.38 7.51
C LEU A 104 -14.67 1.82 6.31
N ASN A 105 -15.60 0.98 5.84
CA ASN A 105 -16.54 1.31 4.77
C ASN A 105 -17.38 2.55 5.12
N ALA A 106 -17.96 2.57 6.33
CA ALA A 106 -18.73 3.73 6.80
C ALA A 106 -17.88 5.01 6.88
N GLY A 107 -16.58 4.90 7.12
CA GLY A 107 -15.62 6.01 7.10
C GLY A 107 -15.09 6.38 5.70
N GLY A 108 -15.50 5.66 4.65
CA GLY A 108 -14.97 5.84 3.29
C GLY A 108 -13.49 5.48 3.14
N ILE A 109 -12.93 4.68 4.07
CA ILE A 109 -11.53 4.29 4.12
C ILE A 109 -11.31 3.02 3.32
N ALA A 110 -10.25 2.96 2.50
CA ALA A 110 -9.93 1.74 1.75
C ALA A 110 -9.32 0.67 2.67
N VAL A 111 -9.58 -0.61 2.36
CA VAL A 111 -8.90 -1.74 2.98
C VAL A 111 -7.70 -2.13 2.13
N ASP A 112 -6.53 -2.19 2.77
CA ASP A 112 -5.29 -2.59 2.12
C ASP A 112 -5.08 -4.10 2.26
N CYS A 113 -4.85 -4.77 1.12
CA CYS A 113 -4.61 -6.21 1.03
C CYS A 113 -3.13 -6.60 1.19
N ALA A 114 -2.23 -5.62 1.30
CA ALA A 114 -0.83 -5.91 1.61
C ALA A 114 -0.72 -6.71 2.92
N HIS A 115 0.15 -7.70 2.95
CA HIS A 115 0.39 -8.62 4.06
C HIS A 115 -0.72 -9.61 4.42
N ILE A 116 -1.94 -9.45 3.93
CA ILE A 116 -3.05 -10.32 4.33
C ILE A 116 -2.90 -11.75 3.80
N SER A 117 -3.41 -12.74 4.51
CA SER A 117 -3.50 -14.12 4.02
C SER A 117 -4.40 -14.24 2.80
N LYS A 118 -4.28 -15.35 2.05
CA LYS A 118 -5.18 -15.61 0.90
C LYS A 118 -6.65 -15.77 1.32
N GLY A 119 -6.91 -16.35 2.49
CA GLY A 119 -8.26 -16.44 3.05
C GLY A 119 -8.80 -15.06 3.41
N GLY A 120 -7.98 -14.25 4.11
CA GLY A 120 -8.33 -12.87 4.44
C GLY A 120 -8.54 -11.99 3.22
N PHE A 121 -7.75 -12.17 2.15
CA PHE A 121 -7.96 -11.47 0.89
C PHE A 121 -9.36 -11.73 0.32
N LYS A 122 -9.84 -12.99 0.30
CA LYS A 122 -11.19 -13.32 -0.16
C LYS A 122 -12.27 -12.61 0.66
N ASP A 123 -12.12 -12.63 1.99
CA ASP A 123 -13.06 -11.93 2.88
C ASP A 123 -13.04 -10.41 2.63
N VAL A 124 -11.87 -9.81 2.43
CA VAL A 124 -11.74 -8.37 2.11
C VAL A 124 -12.43 -8.05 0.80
N ILE A 125 -12.20 -8.85 -0.25
CA ILE A 125 -12.86 -8.66 -1.56
C ILE A 125 -14.37 -8.73 -1.43
N GLU A 126 -14.90 -9.60 -0.59
CA GLU A 126 -16.35 -9.73 -0.37
C GLU A 126 -16.95 -8.55 0.42
N LEU A 127 -16.22 -8.04 1.42
CA LEU A 127 -16.77 -7.15 2.44
C LEU A 127 -16.43 -5.67 2.24
N ALA A 128 -15.30 -5.35 1.60
CA ALA A 128 -14.81 -3.98 1.52
C ALA A 128 -15.38 -3.23 0.29
N ASP A 129 -15.82 -1.99 0.50
CA ASP A 129 -16.31 -1.11 -0.58
C ASP A 129 -15.17 -0.62 -1.48
N THR A 130 -14.00 -0.41 -0.92
CA THR A 130 -12.79 -0.01 -1.66
C THR A 130 -11.62 -0.85 -1.19
N VAL A 131 -10.95 -1.48 -2.15
CA VAL A 131 -9.78 -2.34 -1.89
C VAL A 131 -8.56 -1.83 -2.63
N VAL A 132 -7.40 -1.99 -2.03
CA VAL A 132 -6.08 -1.68 -2.61
C VAL A 132 -5.07 -2.74 -2.19
N ASP A 133 -3.92 -2.77 -2.85
CA ASP A 133 -2.72 -3.43 -2.34
C ASP A 133 -1.58 -2.43 -2.44
N SER A 134 -1.19 -1.86 -1.32
CA SER A 134 -0.34 -0.67 -1.30
C SER A 134 1.11 -0.94 -1.70
N HIS A 135 1.63 -2.16 -1.43
CA HIS A 135 3.01 -2.53 -1.71
C HIS A 135 3.17 -4.05 -1.89
N THR A 136 3.34 -4.49 -3.12
CA THR A 136 3.43 -5.90 -3.51
C THR A 136 4.28 -6.09 -4.76
N CYS A 137 4.49 -7.35 -5.15
CA CYS A 137 4.97 -7.78 -6.45
C CYS A 137 4.05 -8.88 -7.01
N PHE A 138 4.44 -9.53 -8.10
CA PHE A 138 3.58 -10.50 -8.80
C PHE A 138 4.21 -11.90 -8.84
N SER A 139 3.47 -12.90 -8.35
CA SER A 139 3.92 -14.28 -8.23
C SER A 139 4.26 -14.93 -9.57
N ALA A 140 3.70 -14.44 -10.68
CA ALA A 140 4.03 -14.90 -12.02
C ALA A 140 5.46 -14.51 -12.46
N VAL A 141 6.01 -13.42 -11.88
CA VAL A 141 7.38 -12.97 -12.16
C VAL A 141 8.37 -13.59 -11.18
N HIS A 142 8.01 -13.59 -9.89
CA HIS A 142 8.84 -14.20 -8.84
C HIS A 142 7.94 -14.76 -7.73
N LYS A 143 8.09 -16.06 -7.41
CA LYS A 143 7.27 -16.73 -6.40
C LYS A 143 7.68 -16.29 -5.00
N HIS A 144 6.80 -15.58 -4.33
CA HIS A 144 6.94 -15.22 -2.93
C HIS A 144 5.56 -15.15 -2.28
N LYS A 145 5.44 -15.45 -0.97
CA LYS A 145 4.16 -15.47 -0.24
C LYS A 145 3.48 -14.10 -0.15
N ARG A 146 4.25 -13.01 -0.27
CA ARG A 146 3.76 -11.63 -0.28
C ARG A 146 3.29 -11.17 -1.66
N ASN A 147 3.61 -11.93 -2.71
CA ASN A 147 3.30 -11.54 -4.08
C ASN A 147 1.90 -11.98 -4.47
N LEU A 148 1.18 -11.09 -5.15
CA LEU A 148 -0.15 -11.36 -5.64
C LEU A 148 -0.13 -12.44 -6.73
N GLU A 149 -1.06 -13.37 -6.61
CA GLU A 149 -1.39 -14.31 -7.68
C GLU A 149 -2.31 -13.64 -8.70
N GLU A 150 -2.35 -14.15 -9.93
CA GLU A 150 -3.10 -13.53 -11.01
C GLU A 150 -4.60 -13.35 -10.71
N TRP A 151 -5.21 -14.30 -9.99
CA TRP A 151 -6.61 -14.17 -9.60
C TRP A 151 -6.84 -13.02 -8.61
N GLN A 152 -5.89 -12.73 -7.71
CA GLN A 152 -5.97 -11.59 -6.79
C GLN A 152 -5.84 -10.26 -7.54
N ILE A 153 -4.93 -10.19 -8.51
CA ILE A 153 -4.78 -9.02 -9.38
C ILE A 153 -6.09 -8.74 -10.14
N LYS A 154 -6.69 -9.79 -10.73
CA LYS A 154 -7.97 -9.68 -11.45
C LYS A 154 -9.08 -9.13 -10.57
N GLU A 155 -9.22 -9.62 -9.34
CA GLU A 155 -10.23 -9.14 -8.40
C GLU A 155 -10.02 -7.66 -8.03
N LEU A 156 -8.78 -7.25 -7.76
CA LEU A 156 -8.46 -5.86 -7.48
C LEU A 156 -8.78 -4.94 -8.68
N VAL A 157 -8.33 -5.32 -9.87
CA VAL A 157 -8.55 -4.54 -11.11
C VAL A 157 -10.04 -4.42 -11.43
N LEU A 158 -10.82 -5.52 -11.34
CA LEU A 158 -12.27 -5.51 -11.58
C LEU A 158 -13.03 -4.56 -10.65
N ARG A 159 -12.52 -4.35 -9.44
CA ARG A 159 -13.10 -3.41 -8.46
C ARG A 159 -12.55 -1.98 -8.59
N GLY A 160 -11.70 -1.72 -9.57
CA GLY A 160 -11.03 -0.43 -9.73
C GLY A 160 -10.04 -0.14 -8.61
N GLY A 161 -9.54 -1.18 -7.95
CA GLY A 161 -8.50 -1.09 -6.92
C GLY A 161 -7.16 -0.67 -7.51
N LEU A 162 -6.33 -0.02 -6.72
CA LEU A 162 -4.99 0.39 -7.08
C LEU A 162 -3.96 -0.55 -6.44
N ILE A 163 -2.93 -0.93 -7.20
CA ILE A 163 -1.88 -1.84 -6.77
C ILE A 163 -0.54 -1.12 -6.83
N GLY A 164 0.20 -1.11 -5.72
CA GLY A 164 1.54 -0.53 -5.62
C GLY A 164 2.63 -1.59 -5.82
N VAL A 165 3.49 -1.43 -6.83
CA VAL A 165 4.68 -2.28 -6.97
C VAL A 165 5.73 -1.82 -5.98
N THR A 166 6.20 -2.74 -5.12
CA THR A 166 7.20 -2.42 -4.11
C THR A 166 8.63 -2.49 -4.62
N CYS A 167 9.53 -1.76 -3.96
CA CYS A 167 10.97 -1.85 -4.17
C CYS A 167 11.65 -2.90 -3.28
N CYS A 168 10.89 -3.64 -2.46
CA CYS A 168 11.42 -4.68 -1.58
C CYS A 168 12.01 -5.85 -2.39
N GLY A 169 13.32 -6.01 -2.33
CA GLY A 169 14.07 -6.97 -3.12
C GLY A 169 13.73 -8.43 -2.83
N TYR A 170 13.31 -8.74 -1.59
CA TYR A 170 12.87 -10.08 -1.20
C TYR A 170 11.70 -10.61 -2.04
N PHE A 171 10.89 -9.71 -2.60
CA PHE A 171 9.71 -10.09 -3.39
C PHE A 171 10.02 -10.23 -4.88
N MET A 172 11.23 -9.89 -5.31
CA MET A 172 11.63 -9.86 -6.71
C MET A 172 12.74 -10.86 -7.06
N THR A 173 13.53 -11.30 -6.08
CA THR A 173 14.67 -12.18 -6.33
C THR A 173 15.06 -13.01 -5.08
N ASP A 174 15.56 -14.23 -5.30
CA ASP A 174 16.22 -15.06 -4.27
C ASP A 174 17.70 -14.71 -4.12
N GLY A 175 18.22 -13.80 -4.95
CA GLY A 175 19.61 -13.38 -4.96
C GLY A 175 19.95 -12.40 -3.83
N LYS A 176 21.26 -12.13 -3.67
CA LYS A 176 21.77 -11.13 -2.72
C LYS A 176 21.69 -9.69 -3.26
N HIS A 177 21.35 -9.53 -4.51
CA HIS A 177 21.26 -8.22 -5.20
C HIS A 177 19.97 -8.16 -5.98
N CYS A 178 19.21 -7.10 -5.75
CA CYS A 178 18.04 -6.74 -6.54
C CYS A 178 18.41 -5.58 -7.46
N LYS A 179 18.09 -5.68 -8.76
CA LYS A 179 18.41 -4.68 -9.77
C LYS A 179 17.17 -3.90 -10.18
N ILE A 180 17.37 -2.70 -10.74
CA ILE A 180 16.27 -1.92 -11.34
C ILE A 180 15.50 -2.75 -12.40
N SER A 181 16.20 -3.61 -13.16
CA SER A 181 15.57 -4.51 -14.13
C SER A 181 14.60 -5.52 -13.51
N ASP A 182 14.81 -5.90 -12.24
CA ASP A 182 13.90 -6.80 -11.53
C ASP A 182 12.59 -6.07 -11.18
N PHE A 183 12.70 -4.82 -10.76
CA PHE A 183 11.55 -3.93 -10.52
C PHE A 183 10.79 -3.63 -11.83
N ILE A 184 11.50 -3.30 -12.91
CA ILE A 184 10.90 -3.05 -14.22
C ILE A 184 10.13 -4.27 -14.73
N ARG A 185 10.65 -5.51 -14.55
CA ARG A 185 9.92 -6.74 -14.94
C ARG A 185 8.59 -6.90 -14.22
N GLN A 186 8.47 -6.44 -12.96
CA GLN A 186 7.19 -6.44 -12.25
C GLN A 186 6.20 -5.49 -12.92
N ILE A 187 6.64 -4.26 -13.20
CA ILE A 187 5.80 -3.25 -13.87
C ILE A 187 5.38 -3.74 -15.26
N ASP A 188 6.33 -4.20 -16.06
CA ASP A 188 6.09 -4.67 -17.43
C ASP A 188 5.09 -5.84 -17.45
N TYR A 189 5.27 -6.86 -16.58
CA TYR A 189 4.33 -7.97 -16.47
C TYR A 189 2.90 -7.47 -16.21
N PHE A 190 2.72 -6.57 -15.28
CA PHE A 190 1.39 -6.07 -14.94
C PHE A 190 0.78 -5.31 -16.12
N VAL A 191 1.52 -4.37 -16.70
CA VAL A 191 0.99 -3.49 -17.76
C VAL A 191 0.66 -4.28 -19.03
N GLN A 192 1.50 -5.24 -19.41
CA GLN A 192 1.23 -6.11 -20.57
C GLN A 192 -0.08 -6.90 -20.41
N LYS A 193 -0.49 -7.21 -19.20
CA LYS A 193 -1.64 -8.06 -18.91
C LYS A 193 -2.92 -7.30 -18.53
N PHE A 194 -2.78 -6.20 -17.83
CA PHE A 194 -3.89 -5.48 -17.19
C PHE A 194 -3.95 -3.98 -17.57
N GLY A 195 -2.98 -3.49 -18.33
CA GLY A 195 -2.86 -2.06 -18.63
C GLY A 195 -2.26 -1.25 -17.50
N ALA A 196 -2.12 0.07 -17.72
CA ALA A 196 -1.42 0.96 -16.80
C ALA A 196 -2.33 1.62 -15.73
N ASP A 197 -3.65 1.50 -15.83
CA ASP A 197 -4.60 2.32 -15.08
C ASP A 197 -4.70 1.96 -13.59
N ASN A 198 -4.44 0.70 -13.22
CA ASN A 198 -4.55 0.19 -11.85
C ASN A 198 -3.20 -0.03 -11.16
N LEU A 199 -2.11 0.49 -11.74
CA LEU A 199 -0.76 0.33 -11.20
C LEU A 199 -0.21 1.64 -10.67
N ALA A 200 0.49 1.57 -9.55
CA ALA A 200 1.28 2.64 -8.96
C ALA A 200 2.61 2.08 -8.43
N VAL A 201 3.48 2.94 -7.93
CA VAL A 201 4.64 2.55 -7.14
C VAL A 201 4.28 2.66 -5.66
N GLY A 202 4.60 1.62 -4.86
CA GLY A 202 4.51 1.61 -3.42
C GLY A 202 5.83 1.13 -2.85
N THR A 203 6.78 2.05 -2.66
CA THR A 203 8.19 1.72 -2.52
C THR A 203 8.52 0.82 -1.35
N ASP A 204 7.76 0.91 -0.26
CA ASP A 204 8.07 0.31 1.04
C ASP A 204 9.42 0.84 1.58
N PHE A 205 9.78 2.09 1.23
CA PHE A 205 10.97 2.73 1.75
C PHE A 205 10.85 2.89 3.26
N TYR A 206 11.94 2.59 3.95
CA TYR A 206 12.08 2.54 5.41
C TYR A 206 11.37 1.33 6.08
N GLY A 207 10.54 0.55 5.36
CA GLY A 207 9.92 -0.68 5.85
C GLY A 207 10.71 -1.95 5.48
N CYS A 208 11.52 -1.87 4.43
CA CYS A 208 12.34 -2.99 3.94
C CYS A 208 13.84 -2.63 3.94
N ASP A 209 14.68 -3.54 4.45
CA ASP A 209 16.15 -3.39 4.53
C ASP A 209 16.90 -3.91 3.28
N PHE A 210 16.22 -4.67 2.41
CA PHE A 210 16.73 -5.15 1.13
C PHE A 210 15.89 -4.61 -0.02
N THR A 211 16.34 -3.55 -0.64
CA THR A 211 15.63 -2.86 -1.73
C THR A 211 16.39 -2.94 -3.05
N VAL A 212 15.79 -2.42 -4.11
CA VAL A 212 16.44 -2.24 -5.42
C VAL A 212 17.76 -1.52 -5.24
N GLY A 213 18.84 -2.15 -5.65
CA GLY A 213 20.20 -1.65 -5.43
C GLY A 213 20.57 -0.46 -6.33
N ASN A 214 21.54 0.33 -5.85
CA ASN A 214 22.03 1.54 -6.52
C ASN A 214 20.96 2.63 -6.69
N ILE A 215 20.00 2.71 -5.76
CA ILE A 215 19.00 3.76 -5.70
C ILE A 215 19.36 4.72 -4.55
N LEU A 216 19.48 6.01 -4.87
CA LEU A 216 19.87 7.07 -3.95
C LEU A 216 18.68 7.83 -3.33
N GLY A 217 17.45 7.31 -3.48
CA GLY A 217 16.22 7.90 -3.00
C GLY A 217 15.15 7.99 -4.07
N TYR A 218 14.11 8.73 -3.77
CA TYR A 218 12.91 8.82 -4.63
C TYR A 218 13.22 9.34 -6.05
N GLU A 219 13.89 10.46 -6.16
CA GLU A 219 14.19 11.11 -7.45
C GLU A 219 14.98 10.18 -8.37
N ASP A 220 15.95 9.46 -7.81
CA ASP A 220 16.78 8.52 -8.55
C ASP A 220 15.97 7.28 -8.99
N LEU A 221 15.14 6.71 -8.09
CA LEU A 221 14.27 5.58 -8.42
C LEU A 221 13.31 5.93 -9.56
N TYR A 222 12.60 7.03 -9.43
CA TYR A 222 11.57 7.43 -10.40
C TYR A 222 12.20 7.83 -11.74
N GLY A 223 13.34 8.51 -11.73
CA GLY A 223 14.10 8.84 -12.94
C GLY A 223 14.60 7.60 -13.68
N LYS A 224 15.20 6.64 -12.97
CA LYS A 224 15.66 5.37 -13.56
C LYS A 224 14.48 4.52 -14.05
N THR A 225 13.38 4.48 -13.32
CA THR A 225 12.20 3.75 -13.74
C THR A 225 11.59 4.31 -15.01
N ALA A 226 11.42 5.63 -15.09
CA ALA A 226 10.93 6.29 -16.31
C ALA A 226 11.82 5.98 -17.50
N PHE A 227 13.14 6.15 -17.34
CA PHE A 227 14.12 5.88 -18.39
C PHE A 227 14.07 4.43 -18.91
N GLU A 228 14.01 3.44 -18.03
CA GLU A 228 13.95 2.04 -18.43
C GLU A 228 12.61 1.69 -19.11
N LEU A 229 11.48 2.26 -18.66
CA LEU A 229 10.18 2.08 -19.31
C LEU A 229 10.16 2.74 -20.70
N GLU A 230 10.73 3.92 -20.87
CA GLU A 230 10.90 4.57 -22.19
C GLU A 230 11.72 3.69 -23.15
N LYS A 231 12.79 3.06 -22.68
CA LYS A 231 13.60 2.11 -23.48
C LYS A 231 12.80 0.89 -23.92
N LEU A 232 11.84 0.46 -23.13
CA LEU A 232 10.91 -0.62 -23.47
C LEU A 232 9.79 -0.18 -24.42
N GLY A 233 9.73 1.10 -24.79
CA GLY A 233 8.75 1.65 -25.72
C GLY A 233 7.42 2.09 -25.08
N TYR A 234 7.35 2.22 -23.76
CA TYR A 234 6.16 2.72 -23.09
C TYR A 234 5.91 4.19 -23.47
N LEU A 235 4.63 4.52 -23.70
CA LEU A 235 4.23 5.90 -23.92
C LEU A 235 4.39 6.70 -22.62
N LYS A 236 4.82 7.96 -22.77
CA LYS A 236 4.95 8.88 -21.63
C LYS A 236 3.66 8.96 -20.79
N ALA A 237 2.49 8.92 -21.43
CA ALA A 237 1.21 8.95 -20.75
C ALA A 237 1.02 7.76 -19.77
N ASP A 238 1.46 6.54 -20.15
CA ASP A 238 1.35 5.36 -19.29
C ASP A 238 2.41 5.38 -18.19
N ILE A 239 3.61 5.87 -18.49
CA ILE A 239 4.66 6.12 -17.48
C ILE A 239 4.15 7.12 -16.42
N ASP A 240 3.58 8.25 -16.85
CA ASP A 240 3.03 9.26 -15.95
C ASP A 240 1.85 8.74 -15.10
N LYS A 241 1.02 7.83 -15.65
CA LYS A 241 -0.02 7.13 -14.87
C LYS A 241 0.60 6.33 -13.73
N ILE A 242 1.55 5.45 -14.04
CA ILE A 242 2.19 4.53 -13.09
C ILE A 242 2.96 5.30 -12.01
N LEU A 243 3.76 6.28 -12.41
CA LEU A 243 4.68 6.97 -11.51
C LEU A 243 4.02 8.11 -10.72
N SER A 244 2.81 8.56 -11.11
CA SER A 244 2.17 9.70 -10.44
C SER A 244 0.64 9.68 -10.49
N ASN A 245 0.04 9.66 -11.69
CA ASN A 245 -1.34 10.11 -11.86
C ASN A 245 -2.36 9.18 -11.21
N ASN A 246 -2.16 7.86 -11.29
CA ASN A 246 -3.10 6.88 -10.74
C ASN A 246 -3.26 7.07 -9.21
N LEU A 247 -2.14 7.19 -8.49
CA LEU A 247 -2.19 7.41 -7.06
C LEU A 247 -2.74 8.80 -6.69
N ARG A 248 -2.41 9.82 -7.48
CA ARG A 248 -2.95 11.16 -7.26
C ARG A 248 -4.48 11.18 -7.39
N VAL A 249 -5.01 10.57 -8.44
CA VAL A 249 -6.47 10.44 -8.64
C VAL A 249 -7.11 9.67 -7.48
N PHE A 250 -6.49 8.58 -7.04
CA PHE A 250 -6.96 7.82 -5.87
C PHE A 250 -7.00 8.69 -4.60
N THR A 251 -5.93 9.42 -4.31
CA THR A 251 -5.86 10.27 -3.11
C THR A 251 -6.86 11.42 -3.14
N GLU A 252 -7.06 12.05 -4.29
CA GLU A 252 -8.06 13.10 -4.49
C GLU A 252 -9.49 12.56 -4.31
N LYS A 253 -9.81 11.43 -4.94
CA LYS A 253 -11.11 10.75 -4.80
C LYS A 253 -11.40 10.42 -3.34
N LYS A 254 -10.45 9.84 -2.62
CA LYS A 254 -10.62 9.49 -1.21
C LYS A 254 -10.80 10.70 -0.30
N ARG A 255 -10.12 11.80 -0.58
CA ARG A 255 -10.32 13.06 0.16
C ARG A 255 -11.72 13.64 -0.05
N ASN A 256 -12.24 13.57 -1.27
CA ASN A 256 -13.56 14.09 -1.62
C ASN A 256 -14.72 13.22 -1.09
N MET A 257 -14.49 11.92 -0.86
CA MET A 257 -15.50 10.99 -0.32
C MET A 257 -15.63 11.04 1.20
N ARG A 258 -14.74 11.74 1.90
CA ARG A 258 -14.77 11.84 3.38
C ARG A 258 -16.04 12.54 3.85
N LEU A 259 -16.82 11.84 4.67
CA LEU A 259 -17.94 12.46 5.35
C LEU A 259 -17.43 13.50 6.35
N PRO A 260 -18.13 14.64 6.53
CA PRO A 260 -17.86 15.57 7.62
C PRO A 260 -17.88 14.83 8.96
N VAL A 261 -16.89 15.10 9.83
CA VAL A 261 -16.69 14.42 11.12
C VAL A 261 -17.98 14.38 11.96
N ASP A 262 -18.84 15.40 11.82
CA ASP A 262 -20.12 15.51 12.53
C ASP A 262 -21.16 14.43 12.15
N LYS A 263 -20.99 13.75 11.01
CA LYS A 263 -21.87 12.66 10.57
C LYS A 263 -21.39 11.27 10.99
N ILE A 264 -20.16 11.14 11.48
CA ILE A 264 -19.56 9.87 11.92
C ILE A 264 -19.94 9.53 13.36
N ARG A 265 -20.38 10.53 14.15
CA ARG A 265 -20.73 10.41 15.59
C ARG A 265 -22.20 10.06 15.87
N LYS A 266 -23.00 9.77 14.84
CA LYS A 266 -24.37 9.30 14.96
C LYS A 266 -24.43 7.83 14.56
#